data_b318804084e55bd12ede3ae96cae3020
#
_entry.id   b318804084e55bd12ede3ae96cae3020
#
_cell.length_a   1.000
_cell.length_b   1.000
_cell.length_c   1.000
_cell.angle_alpha   90.00
_cell.angle_beta   90.00
_cell.angle_gamma   90.00
#
_symmetry.space_group_name_H-M   'P 1'
#
loop_
_entity.id
_entity.type
_entity.pdbx_description
1 polymer ?
#
loop_
_entity_poly.entity_id
_entity_poly.type
_entity_poly.pdbx_seq_one_letter_code
_entity_poly.pdbx_strand_id
1 'polypeptide(L)'
;MKNILIIGGGAMGSAFSIPCLENRNRVTITEPHSKIFIKNHLSKNKFHSALNIRLPKKLKFKKFSKELLNEDFDLIVIALSLSGIDFIGKKLKSLRIKTPILVLTKGLKYEIKTNKLLTISEQLKKSYNVRNVSILKGPCLAKELARKNHTSVIIANKNIKIAKKIGKIISTKYYLTEFSKDVIGVEVCSAIKNIYSMIIGAGQSLNASSNLFEKSVKEMSFLTKYFKGKEETTLSLAGIGDLYVSAAGGRNSKMGSYLGKGFTFKAAKKKFMPYDTVEGEQLAREIAPYILKKINKRKIPLMNNLLNTIIKNKKLKIKV
;
A
#
# COMPACT_ATOMS: atom_id res chain seq x y z
N MET A 1 10.03 -25.84 3.44
CA MET A 1 10.54 -24.88 2.44
C MET A 1 9.44 -24.63 1.44
N LYS A 2 9.06 -23.35 1.19
CA LYS A 2 7.98 -22.95 0.29
C LYS A 2 8.54 -22.24 -0.93
N ASN A 3 7.81 -22.31 -2.06
CA ASN A 3 8.17 -21.64 -3.31
C ASN A 3 7.29 -20.38 -3.47
N ILE A 4 7.89 -19.20 -3.47
CA ILE A 4 7.20 -17.90 -3.45
C ILE A 4 7.51 -17.12 -4.73
N LEU A 5 6.48 -16.67 -5.43
CA LEU A 5 6.60 -15.72 -6.54
C LEU A 5 6.23 -14.33 -6.06
N ILE A 6 7.10 -13.35 -6.24
CA ILE A 6 6.81 -11.93 -6.00
C ILE A 6 6.68 -11.23 -7.35
N ILE A 7 5.51 -10.65 -7.62
CA ILE A 7 5.23 -9.88 -8.83
C ILE A 7 5.33 -8.40 -8.48
N GLY A 8 6.39 -7.77 -8.96
CA GLY A 8 6.78 -6.41 -8.66
C GLY A 8 8.16 -6.33 -8.01
N GLY A 9 9.16 -5.94 -8.79
CA GLY A 9 10.57 -5.78 -8.39
C GLY A 9 10.92 -4.40 -7.83
N GLY A 10 9.91 -3.58 -7.48
CA GLY A 10 10.11 -2.29 -6.83
C GLY A 10 10.65 -2.41 -5.40
N ALA A 11 10.82 -1.26 -4.73
CA ALA A 11 11.42 -1.22 -3.39
C ALA A 11 10.72 -2.17 -2.39
N MET A 12 9.37 -2.16 -2.35
CA MET A 12 8.64 -2.99 -1.40
C MET A 12 8.72 -4.49 -1.73
N GLY A 13 8.52 -4.89 -2.99
CA GLY A 13 8.61 -6.31 -3.39
C GLY A 13 10.01 -6.89 -3.18
N SER A 14 11.04 -6.09 -3.50
CA SER A 14 12.43 -6.49 -3.27
C SER A 14 12.77 -6.58 -1.77
N ALA A 15 12.34 -5.61 -0.95
CA ALA A 15 12.54 -5.66 0.50
C ALA A 15 11.80 -6.85 1.14
N PHE A 16 10.57 -7.12 0.71
CA PHE A 16 9.75 -8.23 1.21
C PHE A 16 10.34 -9.61 0.88
N SER A 17 11.16 -9.72 -0.17
CA SER A 17 11.86 -10.96 -0.48
C SER A 17 12.85 -11.40 0.61
N ILE A 18 13.37 -10.46 1.40
CA ILE A 18 14.40 -10.72 2.41
C ILE A 18 13.86 -11.59 3.55
N PRO A 19 12.78 -11.20 4.29
CA PRO A 19 12.21 -12.06 5.32
C PRO A 19 11.70 -13.40 4.74
N CYS A 20 11.17 -13.41 3.51
CA CYS A 20 10.76 -14.66 2.87
C CYS A 20 11.95 -15.64 2.69
N LEU A 21 13.11 -15.16 2.24
CA LEU A 21 14.33 -15.97 2.08
C LEU A 21 14.89 -16.43 3.44
N GLU A 22 14.87 -15.56 4.46
CA GLU A 22 15.35 -15.90 5.79
C GLU A 22 14.52 -16.99 6.45
N ASN A 23 13.23 -17.00 6.19
CA ASN A 23 12.35 -18.10 6.62
C ASN A 23 12.50 -19.36 5.74
N ARG A 24 13.69 -19.56 5.16
CA ARG A 24 14.12 -20.74 4.40
C ARG A 24 13.25 -21.07 3.18
N ASN A 25 12.61 -20.07 2.55
CA ASN A 25 11.83 -20.29 1.34
C ASN A 25 12.69 -20.06 0.08
N ARG A 26 12.24 -20.62 -1.05
CA ARG A 26 12.70 -20.26 -2.39
C ARG A 26 11.90 -19.06 -2.85
N VAL A 27 12.56 -17.99 -3.29
CA VAL A 27 11.89 -16.75 -3.70
C VAL A 27 12.33 -16.37 -5.10
N THR A 28 11.34 -16.16 -5.95
CA THR A 28 11.52 -15.61 -7.31
C THR A 28 10.81 -14.27 -7.40
N ILE A 29 11.51 -13.24 -7.91
CA ILE A 29 10.90 -11.96 -8.27
C ILE A 29 10.73 -11.89 -9.78
N THR A 30 9.60 -11.34 -10.21
CA THR A 30 9.35 -10.95 -11.59
C THR A 30 8.77 -9.55 -11.66
N GLU A 31 9.04 -8.85 -12.76
CA GLU A 31 8.55 -7.48 -12.98
C GLU A 31 7.93 -7.40 -14.37
N PRO A 32 6.65 -7.01 -14.50
CA PRO A 32 6.00 -6.89 -15.81
C PRO A 32 6.62 -5.83 -16.72
N HIS A 33 7.24 -4.79 -16.16
CA HIS A 33 7.93 -3.73 -16.90
C HIS A 33 9.41 -4.05 -17.08
N SER A 34 9.71 -4.98 -17.97
CA SER A 34 11.03 -5.60 -18.16
C SER A 34 12.23 -4.64 -18.23
N LYS A 35 12.05 -3.42 -18.79
CA LYS A 35 13.14 -2.42 -18.88
C LYS A 35 13.71 -2.00 -17.53
N ILE A 36 12.84 -1.79 -16.53
CA ILE A 36 13.26 -1.44 -15.16
C ILE A 36 13.88 -2.65 -14.47
N PHE A 37 13.31 -3.83 -14.70
CA PHE A 37 13.78 -5.07 -14.11
C PHE A 37 15.20 -5.44 -14.58
N ILE A 38 15.43 -5.40 -15.89
CA ILE A 38 16.75 -5.71 -16.48
C ILE A 38 17.81 -4.73 -15.97
N LYS A 39 17.50 -3.43 -15.96
CA LYS A 39 18.45 -2.41 -15.52
C LYS A 39 18.83 -2.54 -14.04
N ASN A 40 17.89 -2.92 -13.18
CA ASN A 40 18.07 -2.86 -11.72
C ASN A 40 18.42 -4.22 -11.08
N HIS A 41 18.08 -5.36 -11.69
CA HIS A 41 18.13 -6.66 -11.03
C HIS A 41 18.91 -7.75 -11.77
N LEU A 42 19.10 -7.62 -13.07
CA LEU A 42 19.93 -8.55 -13.85
C LEU A 42 21.39 -8.12 -13.93
N SER A 43 21.77 -6.96 -13.39
CA SER A 43 23.18 -6.59 -13.26
C SER A 43 23.90 -7.61 -12.37
N LYS A 44 25.15 -7.97 -12.72
CA LYS A 44 25.98 -8.92 -11.96
C LYS A 44 26.03 -8.60 -10.46
N ASN A 45 25.81 -7.35 -10.04
CA ASN A 45 25.92 -6.87 -8.67
C ASN A 45 24.63 -6.94 -7.84
N LYS A 46 23.46 -7.26 -8.42
CA LYS A 46 22.14 -7.28 -7.75
C LYS A 46 21.88 -6.07 -6.83
N PHE A 47 22.43 -4.90 -7.16
CA PHE A 47 22.26 -3.69 -6.36
C PHE A 47 20.90 -3.06 -6.63
N HIS A 48 20.13 -2.79 -5.57
CA HIS A 48 18.82 -2.15 -5.64
C HIS A 48 18.94 -0.68 -5.20
N SER A 49 18.96 0.24 -6.15
CA SER A 49 19.20 1.68 -5.91
C SER A 49 18.22 2.32 -4.91
N ALA A 50 16.91 2.05 -5.04
CA ALA A 50 15.90 2.62 -4.14
C ALA A 50 16.02 2.13 -2.69
N LEU A 51 16.56 0.93 -2.45
CA LEU A 51 16.81 0.38 -1.12
C LEU A 51 18.22 0.69 -0.62
N ASN A 52 19.15 1.01 -1.52
CA ASN A 52 20.56 1.20 -1.27
C ASN A 52 21.24 -0.04 -0.64
N ILE A 53 20.91 -1.23 -1.15
CA ILE A 53 21.49 -2.51 -0.70
C ILE A 53 21.75 -3.44 -1.89
N ARG A 54 22.63 -4.44 -1.67
CA ARG A 54 22.71 -5.61 -2.54
C ARG A 54 21.68 -6.64 -2.09
N LEU A 55 20.88 -7.14 -3.05
CA LEU A 55 19.89 -8.18 -2.77
C LEU A 55 20.57 -9.54 -2.55
N PRO A 56 19.97 -10.43 -1.72
CA PRO A 56 20.55 -11.72 -1.39
C PRO A 56 20.90 -12.56 -2.62
N LYS A 57 22.06 -13.23 -2.62
CA LYS A 57 22.53 -14.09 -3.73
C LYS A 57 21.53 -15.19 -4.09
N LYS A 58 20.81 -15.76 -3.11
CA LYS A 58 19.80 -16.82 -3.27
C LYS A 58 18.51 -16.35 -3.95
N LEU A 59 18.27 -15.03 -4.04
CA LEU A 59 17.11 -14.48 -4.70
C LEU A 59 17.17 -14.73 -6.21
N LYS A 60 16.10 -15.33 -6.74
CA LYS A 60 15.98 -15.59 -8.18
C LYS A 60 15.19 -14.48 -8.86
N PHE A 61 15.56 -14.18 -10.09
CA PHE A 61 14.84 -13.25 -10.96
C PHE A 61 14.46 -13.96 -12.25
N LYS A 62 13.20 -13.86 -12.64
CA LYS A 62 12.68 -14.40 -13.90
C LYS A 62 11.91 -13.34 -14.68
N LYS A 63 11.97 -13.40 -16.00
CA LYS A 63 11.14 -12.55 -16.87
C LYS A 63 9.67 -12.89 -16.65
N PHE A 64 8.82 -11.86 -16.63
CA PHE A 64 7.38 -12.06 -16.50
C PHE A 64 6.82 -12.76 -17.75
N SER A 65 6.14 -13.88 -17.54
CA SER A 65 5.50 -14.64 -18.62
C SER A 65 4.29 -15.43 -18.08
N LYS A 66 3.50 -16.02 -18.99
CA LYS A 66 2.40 -16.91 -18.61
C LYS A 66 2.93 -18.23 -18.05
N GLU A 67 4.00 -18.74 -18.61
CA GLU A 67 4.66 -19.99 -18.19
C GLU A 67 5.13 -19.87 -16.76
N LEU A 68 5.76 -18.72 -16.40
CA LEU A 68 6.17 -18.46 -15.02
C LEU A 68 4.97 -18.46 -14.06
N LEU A 69 3.84 -17.88 -14.45
CA LEU A 69 2.64 -17.85 -13.60
C LEU A 69 1.99 -19.23 -13.42
N ASN A 70 2.28 -20.19 -14.32
CA ASN A 70 1.80 -21.58 -14.26
C ASN A 70 2.77 -22.51 -13.51
N GLU A 71 3.96 -22.04 -13.11
CA GLU A 71 4.85 -22.84 -12.27
C GLU A 71 4.21 -23.08 -10.89
N ASP A 72 4.60 -24.17 -10.22
CA ASP A 72 4.13 -24.52 -8.88
C ASP A 72 4.70 -23.55 -7.83
N PHE A 73 3.86 -22.61 -7.42
CA PHE A 73 4.13 -21.73 -6.29
C PHE A 73 3.18 -22.01 -5.12
N ASP A 74 3.70 -21.99 -3.91
CA ASP A 74 2.91 -22.06 -2.68
C ASP A 74 2.25 -20.73 -2.32
N LEU A 75 2.81 -19.63 -2.81
CA LEU A 75 2.32 -18.26 -2.57
C LEU A 75 2.72 -17.34 -3.72
N ILE A 76 1.74 -16.59 -4.22
CA ILE A 76 1.97 -15.47 -5.15
C ILE A 76 1.77 -14.16 -4.40
N VAL A 77 2.78 -13.28 -4.45
CA VAL A 77 2.77 -11.96 -3.80
C VAL A 77 2.64 -10.87 -4.87
N ILE A 78 1.64 -10.00 -4.74
CA ILE A 78 1.45 -8.85 -5.63
C ILE A 78 1.99 -7.61 -4.93
N ALA A 79 3.09 -7.05 -5.44
CA ALA A 79 3.77 -5.86 -4.95
C ALA A 79 3.88 -4.76 -6.03
N LEU A 80 2.86 -4.64 -6.86
CA LEU A 80 2.74 -3.66 -7.95
C LEU A 80 2.18 -2.32 -7.44
N SER A 81 2.25 -1.29 -8.28
CA SER A 81 1.46 -0.06 -8.09
C SER A 81 -0.03 -0.32 -8.29
N LEU A 82 -0.89 0.61 -7.84
CA LEU A 82 -2.34 0.49 -8.02
C LEU A 82 -2.72 0.31 -9.50
N SER A 83 -2.06 1.03 -10.42
CA SER A 83 -2.27 0.89 -11.86
C SER A 83 -1.92 -0.49 -12.41
N GLY A 84 -1.05 -1.25 -11.75
CA GLY A 84 -0.67 -2.61 -12.15
C GLY A 84 -1.71 -3.69 -11.77
N ILE A 85 -2.69 -3.37 -10.93
CA ILE A 85 -3.68 -4.35 -10.46
C ILE A 85 -4.58 -4.84 -11.60
N ASP A 86 -5.03 -3.94 -12.49
CA ASP A 86 -5.84 -4.31 -13.64
C ASP A 86 -5.09 -5.25 -14.59
N PHE A 87 -3.81 -4.95 -14.83
CA PHE A 87 -2.95 -5.79 -15.67
C PHE A 87 -2.82 -7.20 -15.09
N ILE A 88 -2.41 -7.32 -13.82
CA ILE A 88 -2.19 -8.64 -13.20
C ILE A 88 -3.51 -9.38 -13.00
N GLY A 89 -4.60 -8.71 -12.65
CA GLY A 89 -5.92 -9.30 -12.52
C GLY A 89 -6.38 -10.00 -13.79
N LYS A 90 -6.21 -9.35 -14.97
CA LYS A 90 -6.52 -9.97 -16.28
C LYS A 90 -5.68 -11.23 -16.53
N LYS A 91 -4.38 -11.21 -16.20
CA LYS A 91 -3.50 -12.37 -16.36
C LYS A 91 -3.88 -13.52 -15.44
N LEU A 92 -4.12 -13.26 -14.15
CA LEU A 92 -4.54 -14.28 -13.19
C LEU A 92 -5.90 -14.90 -13.54
N LYS A 93 -6.84 -14.10 -14.06
CA LYS A 93 -8.14 -14.60 -14.54
C LYS A 93 -7.97 -15.60 -15.68
N SER A 94 -7.13 -15.28 -16.67
CA SER A 94 -6.91 -16.15 -17.83
C SER A 94 -6.28 -17.49 -17.48
N LEU A 95 -5.55 -17.57 -16.38
CA LEU A 95 -4.82 -18.77 -15.95
C LEU A 95 -5.57 -19.58 -14.87
N ARG A 96 -6.71 -19.08 -14.38
CA ARG A 96 -7.51 -19.75 -13.33
C ARG A 96 -6.68 -20.13 -12.09
N ILE A 97 -5.76 -19.28 -11.69
CA ILE A 97 -4.80 -19.52 -10.60
C ILE A 97 -5.53 -19.92 -9.30
N LYS A 98 -5.13 -21.06 -8.72
CA LYS A 98 -5.62 -21.57 -7.43
C LYS A 98 -4.69 -21.24 -6.27
N THR A 99 -3.44 -20.92 -6.55
CA THR A 99 -2.41 -20.56 -5.57
C THR A 99 -2.88 -19.39 -4.70
N PRO A 100 -2.66 -19.43 -3.36
CA PRO A 100 -2.93 -18.31 -2.48
C PRO A 100 -2.21 -17.05 -2.92
N ILE A 101 -2.93 -15.92 -2.86
CA ILE A 101 -2.40 -14.61 -3.27
C ILE A 101 -2.31 -13.71 -2.04
N LEU A 102 -1.16 -13.04 -1.89
CA LEU A 102 -0.93 -12.01 -0.88
C LEU A 102 -0.70 -10.67 -1.57
N VAL A 103 -1.50 -9.65 -1.26
CA VAL A 103 -1.44 -8.33 -1.88
C VAL A 103 -0.81 -7.32 -0.91
N LEU A 104 0.31 -6.72 -1.33
CA LEU A 104 1.00 -5.64 -0.63
C LEU A 104 0.55 -4.27 -1.11
N THR A 105 0.07 -4.17 -2.35
CA THR A 105 -0.36 -2.92 -3.00
C THR A 105 -1.40 -2.19 -2.16
N LYS A 106 -1.23 -0.88 -1.97
CA LYS A 106 -2.15 0.00 -1.24
C LYS A 106 -2.98 0.82 -2.23
N GLY A 107 -4.25 1.07 -1.90
CA GLY A 107 -5.11 1.92 -2.70
C GLY A 107 -6.57 1.46 -2.73
N LEU A 108 -7.40 2.31 -3.32
CA LEU A 108 -8.82 2.08 -3.63
C LEU A 108 -9.02 2.43 -5.09
N LYS A 109 -9.97 1.77 -5.76
CA LYS A 109 -10.31 2.00 -7.15
C LYS A 109 -11.72 2.54 -7.28
N TYR A 110 -11.91 3.66 -7.96
CA TYR A 110 -13.22 4.15 -8.31
C TYR A 110 -13.70 3.48 -9.60
N GLU A 111 -14.78 2.72 -9.49
CA GLU A 111 -15.44 2.07 -10.61
C GLU A 111 -16.59 2.94 -11.11
N ILE A 112 -16.36 3.64 -12.20
CA ILE A 112 -17.32 4.61 -12.76
C ILE A 112 -18.66 3.95 -13.11
N LYS A 113 -18.62 2.75 -13.72
CA LYS A 113 -19.82 2.03 -14.19
C LYS A 113 -20.81 1.73 -13.06
N THR A 114 -20.33 1.33 -11.90
CA THR A 114 -21.15 0.98 -10.74
C THR A 114 -21.25 2.11 -9.72
N ASN A 115 -20.52 3.21 -9.93
CA ASN A 115 -20.39 4.32 -9.00
C ASN A 115 -20.03 3.86 -7.58
N LYS A 116 -18.99 2.99 -7.48
CA LYS A 116 -18.51 2.42 -6.21
C LYS A 116 -17.00 2.60 -6.07
N LEU A 117 -16.54 2.74 -4.83
CA LEU A 117 -15.14 2.54 -4.49
C LEU A 117 -14.93 1.06 -4.14
N LEU A 118 -13.97 0.43 -4.78
CA LEU A 118 -13.58 -0.95 -4.54
C LEU A 118 -12.22 -0.98 -3.83
N THR A 119 -12.09 -1.87 -2.86
CA THR A 119 -10.78 -2.27 -2.38
C THR A 119 -10.08 -3.14 -3.43
N ILE A 120 -8.78 -3.35 -3.31
CA ILE A 120 -8.02 -4.17 -4.27
C ILE A 120 -8.51 -5.62 -4.24
N SER A 121 -8.81 -6.16 -3.06
CA SER A 121 -9.36 -7.51 -2.93
C SER A 121 -10.73 -7.66 -3.59
N GLU A 122 -11.59 -6.64 -3.46
CA GLU A 122 -12.89 -6.62 -4.16
C GLU A 122 -12.71 -6.51 -5.67
N GLN A 123 -11.80 -5.65 -6.16
CA GLN A 123 -11.48 -5.52 -7.58
C GLN A 123 -11.00 -6.84 -8.16
N LEU A 124 -10.03 -7.49 -7.51
CA LEU A 124 -9.51 -8.79 -7.95
C LEU A 124 -10.61 -9.86 -7.98
N LYS A 125 -11.46 -9.91 -6.96
CA LYS A 125 -12.56 -10.87 -6.87
C LYS A 125 -13.66 -10.58 -7.89
N LYS A 126 -14.20 -9.35 -7.93
CA LYS A 126 -15.38 -9.00 -8.73
C LYS A 126 -15.05 -8.88 -10.22
N SER A 127 -13.96 -8.18 -10.55
CA SER A 127 -13.61 -7.88 -11.95
C SER A 127 -12.85 -9.02 -12.62
N TYR A 128 -12.09 -9.79 -11.84
CA TYR A 128 -11.18 -10.81 -12.40
C TYR A 128 -11.43 -12.23 -11.88
N ASN A 129 -12.44 -12.43 -11.02
CA ASN A 129 -12.75 -13.72 -10.40
C ASN A 129 -11.54 -14.40 -9.73
N VAL A 130 -10.61 -13.60 -9.22
CA VAL A 130 -9.44 -14.09 -8.47
C VAL A 130 -9.88 -14.37 -7.04
N ARG A 131 -9.76 -15.62 -6.63
CA ARG A 131 -10.13 -16.10 -5.28
C ARG A 131 -8.89 -16.24 -4.40
N ASN A 132 -9.04 -16.58 -3.13
CA ASN A 132 -7.94 -16.83 -2.18
C ASN A 132 -6.99 -15.64 -2.00
N VAL A 133 -7.53 -14.41 -2.04
CA VAL A 133 -6.77 -13.17 -1.84
C VAL A 133 -6.66 -12.85 -0.36
N SER A 134 -5.43 -12.71 0.13
CA SER A 134 -5.10 -12.16 1.44
C SER A 134 -4.42 -10.80 1.25
N ILE A 135 -4.56 -9.93 2.25
CA ILE A 135 -4.02 -8.58 2.22
C ILE A 135 -2.98 -8.43 3.31
N LEU A 136 -1.83 -7.84 3.00
CA LEU A 136 -0.81 -7.51 3.98
C LEU A 136 -0.65 -6.00 4.04
N LYS A 137 -0.83 -5.42 5.24
CA LYS A 137 -0.73 -3.98 5.51
C LYS A 137 -0.04 -3.73 6.84
N GLY A 138 0.22 -2.46 7.14
CA GLY A 138 0.82 -2.01 8.38
C GLY A 138 2.05 -1.13 8.16
N PRO A 139 2.68 -0.68 9.27
CA PRO A 139 3.87 0.16 9.25
C PRO A 139 5.06 -0.64 8.71
N CYS A 140 5.40 -0.41 7.46
CA CYS A 140 6.51 -1.09 6.81
C CYS A 140 7.18 -0.19 5.78
N LEU A 141 8.30 0.40 6.15
CA LEU A 141 9.17 1.13 5.25
C LEU A 141 10.14 0.17 4.55
N ALA A 142 10.14 0.17 3.23
CA ALA A 142 10.93 -0.78 2.45
C ALA A 142 12.43 -0.76 2.78
N LYS A 143 13.00 0.44 3.06
CA LYS A 143 14.42 0.57 3.45
C LYS A 143 14.71 -0.04 4.83
N GLU A 144 13.79 0.10 5.78
CA GLU A 144 13.93 -0.46 7.12
C GLU A 144 13.78 -1.98 7.09
N LEU A 145 12.77 -2.49 6.39
CA LEU A 145 12.61 -3.92 6.18
C LEU A 145 13.84 -4.55 5.50
N ALA A 146 14.40 -3.86 4.51
CA ALA A 146 15.60 -4.33 3.82
C ALA A 146 16.84 -4.39 4.73
N ARG A 147 16.88 -3.58 5.79
CA ARG A 147 17.92 -3.58 6.84
C ARG A 147 17.58 -4.49 8.01
N LYS A 148 16.48 -5.23 7.92
CA LYS A 148 16.00 -6.16 8.96
C LYS A 148 15.60 -5.47 10.26
N ASN A 149 15.18 -4.20 10.20
CA ASN A 149 14.63 -3.52 11.36
C ASN A 149 13.32 -4.18 11.77
N HIS A 150 13.04 -4.19 13.09
CA HIS A 150 11.80 -4.73 13.62
C HIS A 150 10.59 -4.09 12.95
N THR A 151 9.73 -4.93 12.40
CA THR A 151 8.56 -4.52 11.61
C THR A 151 7.41 -5.45 11.95
N SER A 152 6.29 -4.90 12.37
CA SER A 152 5.05 -5.65 12.60
C SER A 152 4.02 -5.26 11.54
N VAL A 153 3.38 -6.26 10.94
CA VAL A 153 2.37 -6.09 9.89
C VAL A 153 1.14 -6.95 10.18
N ILE A 154 0.02 -6.62 9.53
CA ILE A 154 -1.22 -7.38 9.67
C ILE A 154 -1.56 -8.09 8.35
N ILE A 155 -1.89 -9.37 8.44
CA ILE A 155 -2.41 -10.17 7.33
C ILE A 155 -3.92 -10.33 7.53
N ALA A 156 -4.70 -9.83 6.57
CA ALA A 156 -6.15 -9.95 6.59
C ALA A 156 -6.64 -10.98 5.57
N ASN A 157 -7.49 -11.89 6.03
CA ASN A 157 -8.24 -12.83 5.21
C ASN A 157 -9.53 -13.21 5.93
N LYS A 158 -10.66 -13.35 5.22
CA LYS A 158 -11.92 -13.81 5.81
C LYS A 158 -11.78 -15.15 6.54
N ASN A 159 -10.93 -16.04 6.02
CA ASN A 159 -10.52 -17.26 6.70
C ASN A 159 -9.19 -17.02 7.45
N ILE A 160 -9.29 -16.87 8.76
CA ILE A 160 -8.12 -16.59 9.62
C ILE A 160 -7.05 -17.70 9.56
N LYS A 161 -7.43 -18.95 9.26
CA LYS A 161 -6.48 -20.06 9.10
C LYS A 161 -5.55 -19.83 7.91
N ILE A 162 -6.07 -19.22 6.82
CA ILE A 162 -5.25 -18.86 5.64
C ILE A 162 -4.27 -17.75 6.01
N ALA A 163 -4.73 -16.69 6.70
CA ALA A 163 -3.85 -15.61 7.14
C ALA A 163 -2.71 -16.15 8.03
N LYS A 164 -3.03 -16.99 9.01
CA LYS A 164 -2.03 -17.64 9.89
C LYS A 164 -1.07 -18.54 9.11
N LYS A 165 -1.56 -19.30 8.11
CA LYS A 165 -0.69 -20.13 7.25
C LYS A 165 0.30 -19.27 6.47
N ILE A 166 -0.15 -18.13 5.90
CA ILE A 166 0.73 -17.19 5.21
C ILE A 166 1.74 -16.56 6.19
N GLY A 167 1.29 -16.17 7.39
CA GLY A 167 2.18 -15.65 8.43
C GLY A 167 3.33 -16.61 8.75
N LYS A 168 3.06 -17.90 8.92
CA LYS A 168 4.10 -18.92 9.14
C LYS A 168 5.12 -19.00 7.99
N ILE A 169 4.72 -18.66 6.76
CA ILE A 169 5.61 -18.69 5.59
C ILE A 169 6.56 -17.48 5.58
N ILE A 170 6.13 -16.31 6.08
CA ILE A 170 6.86 -15.04 5.88
C ILE A 170 7.44 -14.44 7.16
N SER A 171 6.99 -14.85 8.35
CA SER A 171 7.45 -14.30 9.62
C SER A 171 8.89 -14.68 9.94
N THR A 172 9.61 -13.75 10.56
CA THR A 172 10.98 -13.92 11.07
C THR A 172 11.09 -13.29 12.46
N LYS A 173 12.28 -13.32 13.09
CA LYS A 173 12.51 -12.67 14.39
C LYS A 173 12.27 -11.15 14.37
N TYR A 174 12.42 -10.50 13.21
CA TYR A 174 12.23 -9.04 13.05
C TYR A 174 11.03 -8.67 12.19
N TYR A 175 10.40 -9.62 11.49
CA TYR A 175 9.20 -9.39 10.67
C TYR A 175 8.02 -10.16 11.25
N LEU A 176 7.25 -9.48 12.08
CA LEU A 176 6.16 -10.08 12.86
C LEU A 176 4.82 -9.90 12.15
N THR A 177 3.93 -10.88 12.30
CA THR A 177 2.62 -10.84 11.64
C THR A 177 1.48 -11.00 12.62
N GLU A 178 0.55 -10.05 12.59
CA GLU A 178 -0.77 -10.12 13.21
C GLU A 178 -1.81 -10.56 12.18
N PHE A 179 -3.01 -10.93 12.64
CA PHE A 179 -4.05 -11.50 11.79
C PHE A 179 -5.39 -10.86 12.02
N SER A 180 -6.13 -10.59 10.92
CA SER A 180 -7.47 -10.03 10.97
C SER A 180 -8.42 -10.76 10.01
N LYS A 181 -9.70 -10.83 10.37
CA LYS A 181 -10.79 -11.22 9.46
C LYS A 181 -11.37 -10.03 8.69
N ASP A 182 -11.10 -8.81 9.15
CA ASP A 182 -11.59 -7.57 8.55
C ASP A 182 -10.72 -7.13 7.37
N VAL A 183 -10.90 -7.78 6.24
CA VAL A 183 -10.18 -7.49 4.99
C VAL A 183 -10.45 -6.05 4.53
N ILE A 184 -11.72 -5.64 4.57
CA ILE A 184 -12.13 -4.30 4.08
C ILE A 184 -11.54 -3.20 4.96
N GLY A 185 -11.66 -3.30 6.28
CA GLY A 185 -11.12 -2.30 7.19
C GLY A 185 -9.61 -2.14 7.05
N VAL A 186 -8.87 -3.26 6.96
CA VAL A 186 -7.41 -3.26 6.76
C VAL A 186 -7.02 -2.58 5.44
N GLU A 187 -7.74 -2.81 4.35
CA GLU A 187 -7.46 -2.18 3.06
C GLU A 187 -7.82 -0.69 3.06
N VAL A 188 -8.98 -0.33 3.59
CA VAL A 188 -9.45 1.07 3.65
C VAL A 188 -8.51 1.91 4.52
N CYS A 189 -8.23 1.50 5.76
CA CYS A 189 -7.32 2.22 6.65
C CYS A 189 -5.96 2.46 5.99
N SER A 190 -5.36 1.40 5.47
CA SER A 190 -4.05 1.47 4.84
C SER A 190 -4.02 2.32 3.56
N ALA A 191 -5.13 2.45 2.84
CA ALA A 191 -5.20 3.32 1.68
C ALA A 191 -5.30 4.79 2.10
N ILE A 192 -6.32 5.14 2.92
CA ILE A 192 -6.64 6.54 3.25
C ILE A 192 -5.61 7.18 4.18
N LYS A 193 -4.82 6.42 4.94
CA LYS A 193 -3.77 6.96 5.79
C LYS A 193 -2.76 7.85 5.04
N ASN A 194 -2.53 7.60 3.75
CA ASN A 194 -1.63 8.41 2.93
C ASN A 194 -2.16 9.84 2.72
N ILE A 195 -3.48 10.00 2.65
CA ILE A 195 -4.15 11.31 2.59
C ILE A 195 -4.01 11.99 3.96
N TYR A 196 -4.31 11.28 5.04
CA TYR A 196 -4.24 11.84 6.38
C TYR A 196 -2.82 12.15 6.84
N SER A 197 -1.82 11.39 6.44
CA SER A 197 -0.42 11.74 6.72
C SER A 197 -0.01 13.07 6.05
N MET A 198 -0.60 13.41 4.90
CA MET A 198 -0.42 14.71 4.25
C MET A 198 -1.08 15.84 5.07
N ILE A 199 -2.28 15.59 5.62
CA ILE A 199 -3.00 16.52 6.49
C ILE A 199 -2.19 16.79 7.77
N ILE A 200 -1.71 15.73 8.43
CA ILE A 200 -0.91 15.85 9.65
C ILE A 200 0.38 16.63 9.40
N GLY A 201 1.06 16.36 8.28
CA GLY A 201 2.25 17.10 7.89
C GLY A 201 2.01 18.59 7.63
N ALA A 202 0.76 18.99 7.37
CA ALA A 202 0.42 20.42 7.19
C ALA A 202 0.32 21.20 8.51
N GLY A 203 0.40 20.54 9.67
CA GLY A 203 0.23 21.16 10.99
C GLY A 203 1.31 22.17 11.38
N GLN A 204 2.49 22.17 10.75
CA GLN A 204 3.62 23.11 10.94
C GLN A 204 4.24 23.12 12.35
N SER A 205 3.62 22.53 13.37
CA SER A 205 4.13 22.34 14.72
C SER A 205 3.68 21.01 15.27
N LEU A 206 4.33 20.49 16.33
CA LEU A 206 3.97 19.24 16.97
C LEU A 206 2.56 19.29 17.56
N ASN A 207 2.20 20.39 18.25
CA ASN A 207 0.86 20.55 18.84
C ASN A 207 -0.23 20.56 17.76
N ALA A 208 -0.03 21.32 16.68
CA ALA A 208 -0.95 21.37 15.56
C ALA A 208 -1.07 20.00 14.86
N SER A 209 0.05 19.32 14.65
CA SER A 209 0.09 18.00 14.03
C SER A 209 -0.57 16.95 14.91
N SER A 210 -0.46 17.04 16.25
CA SER A 210 -1.13 16.16 17.20
C SER A 210 -2.66 16.30 17.11
N ASN A 211 -3.18 17.54 17.08
CA ASN A 211 -4.61 17.79 16.89
C ASN A 211 -5.11 17.24 15.53
N LEU A 212 -4.35 17.48 14.47
CA LEU A 212 -4.70 16.93 13.15
C LEU A 212 -4.62 15.39 13.13
N PHE A 213 -3.69 14.77 13.87
CA PHE A 213 -3.60 13.33 14.01
C PHE A 213 -4.87 12.76 14.66
N GLU A 214 -5.28 13.31 15.78
CA GLU A 214 -6.50 12.90 16.51
C GLU A 214 -7.74 13.00 15.61
N LYS A 215 -7.95 14.16 14.97
CA LYS A 215 -9.06 14.38 14.04
C LYS A 215 -8.99 13.43 12.82
N SER A 216 -7.78 13.15 12.31
CA SER A 216 -7.56 12.21 11.22
C SER A 216 -7.98 10.80 11.59
N VAL A 217 -7.64 10.33 12.79
CA VAL A 217 -8.04 9.01 13.28
C VAL A 217 -9.57 8.89 13.38
N LYS A 218 -10.26 9.93 13.86
CA LYS A 218 -11.73 9.95 13.89
C LYS A 218 -12.36 9.87 12.50
N GLU A 219 -11.86 10.64 11.54
CA GLU A 219 -12.36 10.56 10.15
C GLU A 219 -12.03 9.20 9.51
N MET A 220 -10.85 8.64 9.77
CA MET A 220 -10.48 7.30 9.31
C MET A 220 -11.41 6.24 9.87
N SER A 221 -11.75 6.31 11.15
CA SER A 221 -12.68 5.41 11.81
C SER A 221 -14.07 5.48 11.17
N PHE A 222 -14.59 6.68 10.97
CA PHE A 222 -15.85 6.90 10.26
C PHE A 222 -15.83 6.31 8.85
N LEU A 223 -14.79 6.58 8.07
CA LEU A 223 -14.67 6.08 6.69
C LEU A 223 -14.54 4.56 6.63
N THR A 224 -13.78 3.98 7.54
CA THR A 224 -13.63 2.53 7.64
C THR A 224 -14.99 1.86 7.85
N LYS A 225 -15.79 2.37 8.80
CA LYS A 225 -17.15 1.90 9.04
C LYS A 225 -18.09 2.14 7.86
N TYR A 226 -18.00 3.31 7.22
CA TYR A 226 -18.78 3.66 6.03
C TYR A 226 -18.58 2.65 4.89
N PHE A 227 -17.35 2.21 4.68
CA PHE A 227 -17.00 1.19 3.69
C PHE A 227 -17.19 -0.26 4.18
N LYS A 228 -17.87 -0.48 5.29
CA LYS A 228 -18.20 -1.81 5.85
C LYS A 228 -16.99 -2.57 6.42
N GLY A 229 -15.91 -1.86 6.75
CA GLY A 229 -14.87 -2.35 7.64
C GLY A 229 -15.26 -2.14 9.10
N LYS A 230 -14.50 -2.74 10.00
CA LYS A 230 -14.68 -2.57 11.44
C LYS A 230 -13.98 -1.30 11.92
N GLU A 231 -14.68 -0.53 12.75
CA GLU A 231 -14.17 0.73 13.30
C GLU A 231 -12.88 0.52 14.10
N GLU A 232 -12.85 -0.54 14.91
CA GLU A 232 -11.68 -0.93 15.70
C GLU A 232 -10.41 -1.21 14.88
N THR A 233 -10.55 -1.58 13.59
CA THR A 233 -9.40 -1.79 12.71
C THR A 233 -8.59 -0.52 12.51
N THR A 234 -9.19 0.65 12.70
CA THR A 234 -8.46 1.94 12.64
C THR A 234 -7.41 2.04 13.74
N LEU A 235 -7.63 1.42 14.91
CA LEU A 235 -6.70 1.39 16.03
C LEU A 235 -5.63 0.29 15.93
N SER A 236 -5.56 -0.42 14.80
CA SER A 236 -4.60 -1.49 14.54
C SER A 236 -3.35 -1.00 13.80
N LEU A 237 -2.43 -1.93 13.52
CA LEU A 237 -1.25 -1.69 12.68
C LEU A 237 -1.62 -1.16 11.28
N ALA A 238 -2.77 -1.57 10.70
CA ALA A 238 -3.21 -1.10 9.39
C ALA A 238 -3.75 0.33 9.40
N GLY A 239 -4.20 0.83 10.54
CA GLY A 239 -4.71 2.18 10.75
C GLY A 239 -3.67 3.09 11.38
N ILE A 240 -3.77 3.31 12.71
CA ILE A 240 -2.93 4.29 13.41
C ILE A 240 -1.45 3.94 13.35
N GLY A 241 -1.07 2.67 13.36
CA GLY A 241 0.33 2.27 13.27
C GLY A 241 0.98 2.70 11.95
N ASP A 242 0.32 2.43 10.82
CA ASP A 242 0.80 2.82 9.48
C ASP A 242 0.66 4.36 9.27
N LEU A 243 -0.33 4.99 9.89
CA LEU A 243 -0.50 6.45 9.89
C LEU A 243 0.67 7.14 10.61
N TYR A 244 1.04 6.66 11.81
CA TYR A 244 2.14 7.20 12.60
C TYR A 244 3.44 7.21 11.81
N VAL A 245 3.86 6.06 11.26
CA VAL A 245 5.10 5.95 10.47
C VAL A 245 5.06 6.86 9.24
N SER A 246 3.88 7.00 8.61
CA SER A 246 3.73 7.84 7.41
C SER A 246 3.73 9.33 7.74
N ALA A 247 3.23 9.74 8.90
CA ALA A 247 3.22 11.12 9.37
C ALA A 247 4.60 11.54 9.89
N ALA A 248 5.36 10.64 10.51
CA ALA A 248 6.66 10.92 11.13
C ALA A 248 7.80 11.28 10.15
N GLY A 249 7.61 11.14 8.83
CA GLY A 249 8.67 11.50 7.87
C GLY A 249 8.47 10.97 6.46
N GLY A 250 7.27 10.48 6.14
CA GLY A 250 6.94 9.97 4.82
C GLY A 250 6.81 11.07 3.75
N ARG A 251 6.88 10.68 2.48
CA ARG A 251 6.71 11.59 1.32
C ARG A 251 5.37 12.34 1.34
N ASN A 252 4.31 11.71 1.83
CA ASN A 252 3.01 12.36 1.98
C ASN A 252 3.05 13.45 3.05
N SER A 253 3.63 13.19 4.22
CA SER A 253 3.81 14.17 5.29
C SER A 253 4.68 15.35 4.83
N LYS A 254 5.79 15.08 4.12
CA LYS A 254 6.65 16.10 3.52
C LYS A 254 5.87 17.00 2.55
N MET A 255 5.05 16.42 1.67
CA MET A 255 4.16 17.19 0.80
C MET A 255 3.18 18.03 1.61
N GLY A 256 2.58 17.46 2.66
CA GLY A 256 1.71 18.16 3.59
C GLY A 256 2.36 19.39 4.20
N SER A 257 3.62 19.29 4.64
CA SER A 257 4.37 20.42 5.17
C SER A 257 4.46 21.60 4.18
N TYR A 258 4.68 21.33 2.90
CA TYR A 258 4.67 22.39 1.88
C TYR A 258 3.26 22.98 1.67
N LEU A 259 2.22 22.15 1.69
CA LEU A 259 0.83 22.64 1.61
C LEU A 259 0.48 23.53 2.80
N GLY A 260 0.90 23.15 4.01
CA GLY A 260 0.73 23.95 5.23
C GLY A 260 1.47 25.30 5.19
N LYS A 261 2.60 25.36 4.49
CA LYS A 261 3.34 26.61 4.20
C LYS A 261 2.69 27.48 3.12
N GLY A 262 1.51 27.11 2.63
CA GLY A 262 0.75 27.89 1.66
C GLY A 262 1.09 27.63 0.18
N PHE A 263 1.91 26.63 -0.13
CA PHE A 263 2.12 26.23 -1.53
C PHE A 263 0.90 25.46 -2.06
N THR A 264 0.60 25.62 -3.34
CA THR A 264 -0.32 24.70 -4.02
C THR A 264 0.37 23.35 -4.28
N PHE A 265 -0.42 22.27 -4.49
CA PHE A 265 0.17 20.96 -4.75
C PHE A 265 1.13 20.97 -5.94
N LYS A 266 0.72 21.54 -7.08
CA LYS A 266 1.56 21.61 -8.29
C LYS A 266 2.86 22.40 -8.05
N ALA A 267 2.77 23.54 -7.36
CA ALA A 267 3.95 24.36 -7.04
C ALA A 267 4.92 23.60 -6.12
N ALA A 268 4.42 22.99 -5.04
CA ALA A 268 5.22 22.20 -4.12
C ALA A 268 5.88 20.99 -4.82
N LYS A 269 5.12 20.28 -5.65
CA LYS A 269 5.60 19.12 -6.42
C LYS A 269 6.73 19.50 -7.36
N LYS A 270 6.55 20.58 -8.14
CA LYS A 270 7.56 21.07 -9.10
C LYS A 270 8.85 21.54 -8.39
N LYS A 271 8.71 22.31 -7.31
CA LYS A 271 9.85 22.98 -6.66
C LYS A 271 10.63 22.06 -5.72
N PHE A 272 9.96 21.22 -4.93
CA PHE A 272 10.60 20.52 -3.81
C PHE A 272 10.60 19.00 -3.94
N MET A 273 9.72 18.42 -4.77
CA MET A 273 9.54 16.98 -4.86
C MET A 273 9.37 16.48 -6.32
N PRO A 274 10.18 16.97 -7.30
CA PRO A 274 9.96 16.70 -8.73
C PRO A 274 9.99 15.19 -9.05
N TYR A 275 10.82 14.42 -8.37
CA TYR A 275 11.02 12.98 -8.63
C TYR A 275 10.31 12.07 -7.62
N ASP A 276 9.69 12.61 -6.58
CA ASP A 276 9.02 11.83 -5.55
C ASP A 276 7.61 11.41 -6.00
N THR A 277 7.26 10.16 -5.82
CA THR A 277 5.86 9.73 -5.92
C THR A 277 5.13 10.06 -4.62
N VAL A 278 4.03 10.79 -4.71
CA VAL A 278 3.15 11.13 -3.58
C VAL A 278 1.89 10.27 -3.70
N GLU A 279 1.89 9.12 -3.03
CA GLU A 279 0.79 8.14 -3.11
C GLU A 279 -0.55 8.71 -2.65
N GLY A 280 -0.54 9.61 -1.66
CA GLY A 280 -1.73 10.29 -1.17
C GLY A 280 -2.41 11.14 -2.23
N GLU A 281 -1.65 11.79 -3.12
CA GLU A 281 -2.21 12.56 -4.25
C GLU A 281 -2.84 11.65 -5.29
N GLN A 282 -2.18 10.57 -5.66
CA GLN A 282 -2.71 9.62 -6.61
C GLN A 282 -4.04 9.03 -6.12
N LEU A 283 -4.07 8.64 -4.84
CA LEU A 283 -5.31 8.16 -4.21
C LEU A 283 -6.37 9.26 -4.14
N ALA A 284 -5.99 10.49 -3.76
CA ALA A 284 -6.93 11.61 -3.67
C ALA A 284 -7.66 11.85 -5.00
N ARG A 285 -6.92 11.83 -6.12
CA ARG A 285 -7.54 11.97 -7.46
C ARG A 285 -8.45 10.80 -7.81
N GLU A 286 -8.07 9.60 -7.46
CA GLU A 286 -8.85 8.39 -7.73
C GLU A 286 -10.19 8.39 -6.96
N ILE A 287 -10.18 8.78 -5.67
CA ILE A 287 -11.36 8.65 -4.82
C ILE A 287 -12.22 9.91 -4.74
N ALA A 288 -11.69 11.09 -5.11
CA ALA A 288 -12.40 12.36 -4.98
C ALA A 288 -13.77 12.37 -5.70
N PRO A 289 -13.93 11.83 -6.93
CA PRO A 289 -15.23 11.83 -7.62
C PRO A 289 -16.33 11.14 -6.81
N TYR A 290 -15.98 10.08 -6.07
CA TYR A 290 -16.91 9.39 -5.19
C TYR A 290 -17.09 10.11 -3.85
N ILE A 291 -15.99 10.37 -3.15
CA ILE A 291 -16.01 10.90 -1.78
C ILE A 291 -16.73 12.25 -1.71
N LEU A 292 -16.37 13.18 -2.62
CA LEU A 292 -16.94 14.53 -2.62
C LEU A 292 -18.44 14.55 -2.97
N LYS A 293 -18.93 13.54 -3.71
CA LYS A 293 -20.34 13.43 -4.11
C LYS A 293 -21.18 12.66 -3.10
N LYS A 294 -20.63 11.61 -2.47
CA LYS A 294 -21.40 10.63 -1.70
C LYS A 294 -21.30 10.79 -0.19
N ILE A 295 -20.25 11.42 0.32
CA ILE A 295 -20.04 11.53 1.77
C ILE A 295 -20.25 12.97 2.23
N ASN A 296 -21.03 13.10 3.32
CA ASN A 296 -21.28 14.41 3.90
C ASN A 296 -19.97 15.05 4.38
N LYS A 297 -19.62 16.21 3.84
CA LYS A 297 -18.42 16.97 4.17
C LYS A 297 -18.23 17.28 5.64
N ARG A 298 -19.33 17.37 6.43
CA ARG A 298 -19.29 17.60 7.88
C ARG A 298 -18.74 16.39 8.66
N LYS A 299 -18.80 15.18 8.08
CA LYS A 299 -18.28 13.93 8.69
C LYS A 299 -16.79 13.71 8.39
N ILE A 300 -16.27 14.34 7.35
CA ILE A 300 -14.89 14.20 6.87
C ILE A 300 -14.31 15.57 6.46
N PRO A 301 -14.35 16.60 7.34
CA PRO A 301 -13.94 17.95 6.96
C PRO A 301 -12.47 18.02 6.51
N LEU A 302 -11.56 17.29 7.14
CA LEU A 302 -10.14 17.29 6.77
C LEU A 302 -9.92 16.66 5.39
N MET A 303 -10.44 15.46 5.17
CA MET A 303 -10.33 14.80 3.85
C MET A 303 -11.00 15.64 2.76
N ASN A 304 -12.22 16.13 3.00
CA ASN A 304 -12.94 16.95 2.02
C ASN A 304 -12.13 18.20 1.61
N ASN A 305 -11.50 18.86 2.58
CA ASN A 305 -10.65 20.03 2.34
C ASN A 305 -9.42 19.66 1.49
N LEU A 306 -8.67 18.62 1.89
CA LEU A 306 -7.48 18.21 1.14
C LEU A 306 -7.82 17.73 -0.27
N LEU A 307 -8.90 16.96 -0.47
CA LEU A 307 -9.35 16.54 -1.80
C LEU A 307 -9.63 17.75 -2.70
N ASN A 308 -10.39 18.73 -2.20
CA ASN A 308 -10.65 19.97 -2.95
C ASN A 308 -9.36 20.76 -3.26
N THR A 309 -8.43 20.82 -2.30
CA THR A 309 -7.12 21.46 -2.47
C THR A 309 -6.34 20.83 -3.62
N ILE A 310 -6.26 19.50 -3.67
CA ILE A 310 -5.51 18.76 -4.71
C ILE A 310 -6.20 18.87 -6.07
N ILE A 311 -7.53 18.63 -6.13
CA ILE A 311 -8.28 18.62 -7.40
C ILE A 311 -8.31 20.00 -8.04
N LYS A 312 -8.57 21.05 -7.25
CA LYS A 312 -8.68 22.43 -7.72
C LYS A 312 -7.34 23.17 -7.73
N ASN A 313 -6.25 22.50 -7.30
CA ASN A 313 -4.91 23.08 -7.13
C ASN A 313 -4.91 24.41 -6.37
N LYS A 314 -5.65 24.47 -5.27
CA LYS A 314 -5.76 25.65 -4.39
C LYS A 314 -4.81 25.51 -3.19
N LYS A 315 -4.59 26.63 -2.46
CA LYS A 315 -3.91 26.60 -1.17
C LYS A 315 -4.76 25.84 -0.15
N LEU A 316 -4.09 25.06 0.70
CA LEU A 316 -4.75 24.32 1.76
C LEU A 316 -5.18 25.30 2.88
N LYS A 317 -6.43 25.20 3.31
CA LYS A 317 -6.98 25.99 4.41
C LYS A 317 -7.45 25.02 5.51
N ILE A 318 -6.58 24.63 6.41
CA ILE A 318 -6.94 23.79 7.57
C ILE A 318 -7.07 24.71 8.79
N LYS A 319 -8.22 24.62 9.48
CA LYS A 319 -8.37 25.14 10.85
C LYS A 319 -7.81 24.06 11.79
N VAL A 320 -6.69 24.39 12.41
CA VAL A 320 -6.06 23.54 13.43
C VAL A 320 -6.81 23.69 14.75
#